data_148dbe89a59d78fcce4c58a28a39bf0c
#
_entry.id   148dbe89a59d78fcce4c58a28a39bf0c
#
_cell.length_a   1.000
_cell.length_b   1.000
_cell.length_c   1.000
_cell.angle_alpha   90.00
_cell.angle_beta   90.00
_cell.angle_gamma   90.00
#
_symmetry.space_group_name_H-M   'P 1'
#
loop_
_entity.id
_entity.type
_entity.pdbx_description
1 polymer ?
#
loop_
_entity_poly.entity_id
_entity_poly.type
_entity_poly.pdbx_seq_one_letter_code
_entity_poly.pdbx_strand_id
1 'polypeptide(L)'
;MAQEHQPFKERYTIQDLESLSGIQAHSLRIWEKRYDLLHPMRAGNNVRYYSHQDLRKLLNIAALYHQGHKISRIASLPEAELEETVRKEMLVDHRGDFAGHSLRMAMLNYDHALFDQTIHLLLSQKTFREVFRTVFLPFLNDIGLMWQTSVITVAHEHFLSNLLRQKILYQIDQLHAITADPDQKVFVLFLPDCEVHEIGLLYAQYELMLHGCRTIYLGQSVPLESLSD
;
A
#
# COMPACT_ATOMS: atom_id res chain seq x y z
N MET A 1 2.56 -18.47 23.35
CA MET A 1 2.91 -17.14 23.88
C MET A 1 1.92 -16.15 23.29
N ALA A 2 1.13 -15.48 24.13
CA ALA A 2 0.16 -14.51 23.68
C ALA A 2 0.91 -13.34 23.01
N GLN A 3 0.61 -13.05 21.73
CA GLN A 3 1.05 -11.84 21.10
C GLN A 3 0.32 -10.69 21.80
N GLU A 4 1.10 -9.83 22.47
CA GLU A 4 0.58 -8.58 23.00
C GLU A 4 -0.04 -7.79 21.84
N HIS A 5 -1.33 -7.53 21.94
CA HIS A 5 -2.04 -6.60 21.07
C HIS A 5 -1.37 -5.23 21.20
N GLN A 6 -0.55 -4.84 20.21
CA GLN A 6 -0.08 -3.47 20.15
C GLN A 6 -1.28 -2.55 19.88
N PRO A 7 -1.51 -1.55 20.75
CA PRO A 7 -2.58 -0.58 20.54
C PRO A 7 -2.35 0.21 19.26
N PHE A 8 -3.41 0.74 18.65
CA PHE A 8 -3.31 1.65 17.50
C PHE A 8 -2.25 2.72 17.76
N LYS A 9 -1.34 2.92 16.79
CA LYS A 9 -0.29 3.91 16.92
C LYS A 9 -0.88 5.32 16.80
N GLU A 10 -1.15 5.93 17.93
CA GLU A 10 -1.71 7.29 18.01
C GLU A 10 -0.65 8.39 17.88
N ARG A 11 0.64 8.04 18.01
CA ARG A 11 1.75 8.99 18.07
C ARG A 11 2.89 8.49 17.17
N TYR A 12 3.38 9.39 16.34
CA TYR A 12 4.46 9.12 15.40
C TYR A 12 5.72 9.88 15.81
N THR A 13 6.87 9.23 15.70
CA THR A 13 8.17 9.88 15.85
C THR A 13 8.57 10.56 14.55
N ILE A 14 9.64 11.38 14.57
CA ILE A 14 10.14 12.00 13.35
C ILE A 14 10.73 10.96 12.38
N GLN A 15 11.24 9.84 12.89
CA GLN A 15 11.70 8.71 12.07
C GLN A 15 10.54 8.02 11.36
N ASP A 16 9.38 7.86 12.05
CA ASP A 16 8.18 7.35 11.42
C ASP A 16 7.71 8.25 10.28
N LEU A 17 7.71 9.58 10.51
CA LEU A 17 7.37 10.55 9.48
C LEU A 17 8.32 10.49 8.28
N GLU A 18 9.63 10.34 8.52
CA GLU A 18 10.63 10.16 7.48
C GLU A 18 10.36 8.90 6.65
N SER A 19 10.17 7.76 7.32
CA SER A 19 9.90 6.47 6.67
C SER A 19 8.61 6.48 5.83
N LEU A 20 7.55 7.14 6.34
CA LEU A 20 6.25 7.18 5.67
C LEU A 20 6.18 8.20 4.52
N SER A 21 6.87 9.34 4.66
CA SER A 21 6.82 10.43 3.68
C SER A 21 7.96 10.41 2.66
N GLY A 22 9.05 9.71 2.94
CA GLY A 22 10.29 9.77 2.17
C GLY A 22 11.06 11.10 2.32
N ILE A 23 10.63 11.97 3.25
CA ILE A 23 11.29 13.26 3.52
C ILE A 23 12.23 13.12 4.71
N GLN A 24 13.49 13.47 4.53
CA GLN A 24 14.49 13.36 5.60
C GLN A 24 14.11 14.14 6.86
N ALA A 25 14.33 13.57 8.04
CA ALA A 25 14.01 14.16 9.33
C ALA A 25 14.59 15.57 9.51
N HIS A 26 15.78 15.82 8.96
CA HIS A 26 16.40 17.16 8.96
C HIS A 26 15.54 18.18 8.20
N SER A 27 15.07 17.83 7.01
CA SER A 27 14.17 18.68 6.20
C SER A 27 12.85 18.94 6.90
N LEU A 28 12.26 17.91 7.53
CA LEU A 28 11.03 18.06 8.31
C LEU A 28 11.17 19.07 9.44
N ARG A 29 12.30 19.04 10.19
CA ARG A 29 12.58 20.02 11.25
C ARG A 29 12.74 21.45 10.73
N ILE A 30 13.34 21.62 9.53
CA ILE A 30 13.42 22.93 8.88
C ILE A 30 12.03 23.42 8.48
N TRP A 31 11.20 22.56 7.91
CA TRP A 31 9.86 22.89 7.47
C TRP A 31 8.93 23.21 8.65
N GLU A 32 9.02 22.43 9.74
CA GLU A 32 8.35 22.71 11.02
C GLU A 32 8.68 24.14 11.48
N LYS A 33 9.97 24.49 11.57
CA LYS A 33 10.42 25.79 12.06
C LYS A 33 10.11 26.96 11.12
N ARG A 34 10.23 26.73 9.81
CA ARG A 34 10.18 27.84 8.81
C ARG A 34 8.77 28.10 8.30
N TYR A 35 7.94 27.06 8.23
CA TYR A 35 6.62 27.13 7.60
C TYR A 35 5.49 26.76 8.54
N ASP A 36 5.79 26.41 9.77
CA ASP A 36 4.80 25.98 10.78
C ASP A 36 3.89 24.83 10.28
N LEU A 37 4.48 23.89 9.52
CA LEU A 37 3.73 22.86 8.83
C LEU A 37 3.19 21.76 9.74
N LEU A 38 3.93 21.43 10.81
CA LEU A 38 3.62 20.35 11.75
C LEU A 38 3.67 20.89 13.19
N HIS A 39 2.81 20.38 14.05
CA HIS A 39 2.66 20.83 15.43
C HIS A 39 2.99 19.72 16.44
N PRO A 40 4.30 19.38 16.63
CA PRO A 40 4.67 18.26 17.48
C PRO A 40 4.29 18.52 18.94
N MET A 41 3.70 17.51 19.56
CA MET A 41 3.57 17.42 21.00
C MET A 41 4.90 16.99 21.63
N ARG A 42 5.15 17.35 22.89
CA ARG A 42 6.35 16.92 23.64
C ARG A 42 5.95 16.05 24.81
N ALA A 43 6.61 14.91 24.95
CA ALA A 43 6.52 14.10 26.17
C ALA A 43 7.50 14.61 27.26
N GLY A 44 7.36 14.08 28.47
CA GLY A 44 8.15 14.50 29.63
C GLY A 44 9.68 14.41 29.50
N ASN A 45 10.18 13.61 28.50
CA ASN A 45 11.59 13.49 28.14
C ASN A 45 12.00 14.40 26.96
N ASN A 46 11.21 15.42 26.64
CA ASN A 46 11.41 16.36 25.52
C ASN A 46 11.44 15.74 24.11
N VAL A 47 11.00 14.48 23.95
CA VAL A 47 10.86 13.82 22.65
C VAL A 47 9.62 14.35 21.92
N ARG A 48 9.78 14.66 20.62
CA ARG A 48 8.69 15.10 19.77
C ARG A 48 7.86 13.92 19.29
N TYR A 49 6.54 14.08 19.36
CA TYR A 49 5.56 13.17 18.77
C TYR A 49 4.57 13.95 17.91
N TYR A 50 4.15 13.34 16.83
CA TYR A 50 3.23 13.90 15.85
C TYR A 50 1.92 13.12 15.87
N SER A 51 0.82 13.81 15.64
CA SER A 51 -0.51 13.23 15.56
C SER A 51 -0.73 12.51 14.23
N HIS A 52 -1.79 11.72 14.15
CA HIS A 52 -2.24 11.15 12.87
C HIS A 52 -2.63 12.25 11.86
N GLN A 53 -3.17 13.37 12.32
CA GLN A 53 -3.48 14.52 11.47
C GLN A 53 -2.22 15.17 10.89
N ASP A 54 -1.16 15.33 11.70
CA ASP A 54 0.16 15.81 11.20
C ASP A 54 0.73 14.87 10.14
N LEU A 55 0.62 13.56 10.38
CA LEU A 55 1.08 12.56 9.40
C LEU A 55 0.29 12.69 8.09
N ARG A 56 -1.05 12.74 8.14
CA ARG A 56 -1.89 12.89 6.94
C ARG A 56 -1.54 14.15 6.16
N LYS A 57 -1.40 15.29 6.86
CA LYS A 57 -0.99 16.55 6.26
C LYS A 57 0.39 16.44 5.60
N LEU A 58 1.36 15.82 6.30
CA LEU A 58 2.71 15.61 5.77
C LEU A 58 2.70 14.73 4.51
N LEU A 59 1.92 13.67 4.48
CA LEU A 59 1.83 12.80 3.30
C LEU A 59 1.29 13.55 2.08
N ASN A 60 0.29 14.42 2.25
CA ASN A 60 -0.20 15.28 1.17
C ASN A 60 0.87 16.29 0.70
N ILE A 61 1.62 16.88 1.63
CA ILE A 61 2.76 17.76 1.33
C ILE A 61 3.83 17.00 0.55
N ALA A 62 4.20 15.80 1.01
CA ALA A 62 5.22 14.97 0.40
C ALA A 62 4.84 14.57 -1.04
N ALA A 63 3.57 14.24 -1.29
CA ALA A 63 3.07 13.92 -2.62
C ALA A 63 3.35 15.06 -3.62
N LEU A 64 2.98 16.28 -3.29
CA LEU A 64 3.26 17.44 -4.15
C LEU A 64 4.74 17.77 -4.24
N TYR A 65 5.48 17.64 -3.13
CA TYR A 65 6.91 17.91 -3.10
C TYR A 65 7.70 16.97 -4.02
N HIS A 66 7.39 15.66 -4.00
CA HIS A 66 8.01 14.67 -4.88
C HIS A 66 7.67 14.90 -6.36
N GLN A 67 6.55 15.56 -6.66
CA GLN A 67 6.20 16.01 -8.00
C GLN A 67 6.93 17.31 -8.43
N GLY A 68 7.77 17.86 -7.55
CA GLY A 68 8.60 19.03 -7.85
C GLY A 68 7.97 20.38 -7.48
N HIS A 69 6.84 20.38 -6.78
CA HIS A 69 6.28 21.63 -6.26
C HIS A 69 7.18 22.23 -5.18
N LYS A 70 7.33 23.54 -5.18
CA LYS A 70 8.15 24.25 -4.17
C LYS A 70 7.46 24.18 -2.81
N ILE A 71 8.20 23.77 -1.77
CA ILE A 71 7.67 23.66 -0.40
C ILE A 71 7.04 24.96 0.12
N SER A 72 7.60 26.12 -0.24
CA SER A 72 7.04 27.43 0.15
C SER A 72 5.62 27.66 -0.42
N ARG A 73 5.35 27.16 -1.64
CA ARG A 73 4.02 27.23 -2.25
C ARG A 73 3.06 26.23 -1.59
N ILE A 74 3.52 25.00 -1.38
CA ILE A 74 2.70 23.95 -0.70
C ILE A 74 2.31 24.42 0.69
N ALA A 75 3.25 24.98 1.44
CA ALA A 75 3.05 25.46 2.80
C ALA A 75 2.07 26.64 2.93
N SER A 76 1.85 27.38 1.86
CA SER A 76 0.90 28.49 1.84
C SER A 76 -0.54 28.08 1.53
N LEU A 77 -0.77 26.80 1.14
CA LEU A 77 -2.11 26.30 0.83
C LEU A 77 -2.88 25.99 2.12
N PRO A 78 -4.15 26.42 2.24
CA PRO A 78 -5.07 25.90 3.23
C PRO A 78 -5.22 24.37 3.11
N GLU A 79 -5.50 23.67 4.21
CA GLU A 79 -5.58 22.19 4.23
C GLU A 79 -6.56 21.63 3.18
N ALA A 80 -7.73 22.24 3.04
CA ALA A 80 -8.71 21.83 2.02
C ALA A 80 -8.22 22.02 0.58
N GLU A 81 -7.46 23.08 0.32
CA GLU A 81 -6.89 23.37 -1.00
C GLU A 81 -5.69 22.43 -1.29
N LEU A 82 -4.92 22.09 -0.26
CA LEU A 82 -3.84 21.09 -0.34
C LEU A 82 -4.40 19.72 -0.77
N GLU A 83 -5.45 19.23 -0.11
CA GLU A 83 -6.10 17.95 -0.45
C GLU A 83 -6.68 17.97 -1.86
N GLU A 84 -7.33 19.06 -2.26
CA GLU A 84 -7.90 19.20 -3.60
C GLU A 84 -6.82 19.26 -4.69
N THR A 85 -5.68 19.92 -4.40
CA THR A 85 -4.53 19.99 -5.31
C THR A 85 -3.92 18.60 -5.50
N VAL A 86 -3.71 17.85 -4.42
CA VAL A 86 -3.24 16.45 -4.49
C VAL A 86 -4.20 15.62 -5.34
N ARG A 87 -5.50 15.74 -5.13
CA ARG A 87 -6.53 15.00 -5.91
C ARG A 87 -6.48 15.34 -7.40
N LYS A 88 -6.29 16.60 -7.76
CA LYS A 88 -6.16 17.02 -9.17
C LYS A 88 -4.90 16.46 -9.82
N GLU A 89 -3.77 16.54 -9.12
CA GLU A 89 -2.51 15.98 -9.62
C GLU A 89 -2.56 14.46 -9.80
N MET A 90 -3.27 13.74 -8.93
CA MET A 90 -3.52 12.30 -9.08
C MET A 90 -4.18 11.94 -10.41
N LEU A 91 -5.12 12.77 -10.88
CA LEU A 91 -5.83 12.54 -12.15
C LEU A 91 -4.91 12.73 -13.38
N VAL A 92 -3.81 13.46 -13.24
CA VAL A 92 -2.87 13.78 -14.33
C VAL A 92 -1.59 12.93 -14.24
N ASP A 93 -1.40 12.18 -13.16
CA ASP A 93 -0.17 11.41 -12.94
C ASP A 93 -0.05 10.20 -13.88
N HIS A 94 0.80 10.35 -14.90
CA HIS A 94 1.16 9.25 -15.82
C HIS A 94 2.27 8.33 -15.30
N ARG A 95 2.94 8.66 -14.20
CA ARG A 95 4.08 7.90 -13.67
C ARG A 95 3.69 6.88 -12.60
N GLY A 96 2.49 7.02 -11.99
CA GLY A 96 2.02 6.17 -10.90
C GLY A 96 2.58 6.55 -9.51
N ASP A 97 3.30 7.66 -9.40
CA ASP A 97 3.89 8.11 -8.14
C ASP A 97 2.82 8.45 -7.09
N PHE A 98 1.69 9.04 -7.54
CA PHE A 98 0.55 9.30 -6.67
C PHE A 98 -0.21 8.03 -6.24
N ALA A 99 -0.14 6.96 -7.01
CA ALA A 99 -0.84 5.72 -6.65
C ALA A 99 -0.30 5.14 -5.33
N GLY A 100 1.02 5.09 -5.16
CA GLY A 100 1.64 4.64 -3.91
C GLY A 100 1.25 5.53 -2.72
N HIS A 101 1.19 6.86 -2.93
CA HIS A 101 0.70 7.80 -1.92
C HIS A 101 -0.76 7.52 -1.53
N SER A 102 -1.66 7.38 -2.51
CA SER A 102 -3.09 7.15 -2.28
C SER A 102 -3.36 5.82 -1.60
N LEU A 103 -2.66 4.76 -2.01
CA LEU A 103 -2.75 3.45 -1.36
C LEU A 103 -2.27 3.51 0.09
N ARG A 104 -1.20 4.27 0.38
CA ARG A 104 -0.70 4.50 1.75
C ARG A 104 -1.72 5.26 2.59
N MET A 105 -2.34 6.31 2.03
CA MET A 105 -3.42 7.04 2.69
C MET A 105 -4.64 6.16 2.95
N ALA A 106 -5.06 5.37 1.95
CA ALA A 106 -6.17 4.42 2.09
C ALA A 106 -5.89 3.41 3.21
N MET A 107 -4.69 2.85 3.26
CA MET A 107 -4.27 1.92 4.30
C MET A 107 -4.31 2.54 5.69
N LEU A 108 -3.69 3.71 5.87
CA LEU A 108 -3.57 4.37 7.18
C LEU A 108 -4.91 4.86 7.75
N ASN A 109 -5.87 5.19 6.87
CA ASN A 109 -7.19 5.65 7.26
C ASN A 109 -8.28 4.56 7.18
N TYR A 110 -7.93 3.33 6.79
CA TYR A 110 -8.89 2.27 6.48
C TYR A 110 -9.94 2.70 5.45
N ASP A 111 -9.52 3.54 4.47
CA ASP A 111 -10.40 4.13 3.46
C ASP A 111 -10.52 3.23 2.23
N HIS A 112 -11.54 2.36 2.25
CA HIS A 112 -11.87 1.47 1.13
C HIS A 112 -12.25 2.24 -0.14
N ALA A 113 -12.95 3.39 0.00
CA ALA A 113 -13.37 4.17 -1.15
C ALA A 113 -12.18 4.79 -1.90
N LEU A 114 -11.21 5.34 -1.17
CA LEU A 114 -9.98 5.87 -1.74
C LEU A 114 -9.16 4.76 -2.43
N PHE A 115 -9.09 3.57 -1.81
CA PHE A 115 -8.44 2.41 -2.42
C PHE A 115 -9.10 2.07 -3.77
N ASP A 116 -10.43 1.90 -3.80
CA ASP A 116 -11.16 1.54 -5.01
C ASP A 116 -11.04 2.59 -6.11
N GLN A 117 -11.15 3.87 -5.77
CA GLN A 117 -10.96 4.97 -6.72
C GLN A 117 -9.56 4.94 -7.33
N THR A 118 -8.53 4.71 -6.50
CA THR A 118 -7.15 4.63 -6.97
C THR A 118 -6.96 3.47 -7.94
N ILE A 119 -7.47 2.28 -7.60
CA ILE A 119 -7.39 1.10 -8.47
C ILE A 119 -8.15 1.31 -9.77
N HIS A 120 -9.35 1.88 -9.71
CA HIS A 120 -10.15 2.19 -10.92
C HIS A 120 -9.40 3.13 -11.87
N LEU A 121 -8.79 4.18 -11.33
CA LEU A 121 -8.01 5.12 -12.11
C LEU A 121 -6.80 4.43 -12.78
N LEU A 122 -6.07 3.60 -12.05
CA LEU A 122 -4.94 2.85 -12.59
C LEU A 122 -5.36 1.90 -13.71
N LEU A 123 -6.44 1.14 -13.51
CA LEU A 123 -6.95 0.17 -14.47
C LEU A 123 -7.62 0.82 -15.70
N SER A 124 -8.00 2.09 -15.62
CA SER A 124 -8.45 2.83 -16.81
C SER A 124 -7.33 3.17 -17.79
N GLN A 125 -6.07 3.11 -17.34
CA GLN A 125 -4.89 3.51 -18.12
C GLN A 125 -3.92 2.35 -18.39
N LYS A 126 -3.93 1.32 -17.56
CA LYS A 126 -2.97 0.21 -17.56
C LYS A 126 -3.69 -1.12 -17.38
N THR A 127 -3.10 -2.18 -17.90
CA THR A 127 -3.55 -3.55 -17.59
C THR A 127 -3.32 -3.87 -16.12
N PHE A 128 -4.08 -4.82 -15.58
CA PHE A 128 -3.89 -5.28 -14.19
C PHE A 128 -2.47 -5.81 -13.97
N ARG A 129 -1.90 -6.51 -14.95
CA ARG A 129 -0.51 -7.00 -14.92
C ARG A 129 0.49 -5.86 -14.73
N GLU A 130 0.34 -4.77 -15.48
CA GLU A 130 1.20 -3.59 -15.36
C GLU A 130 1.02 -2.92 -14.00
N VAL A 131 -0.22 -2.73 -13.55
CA VAL A 131 -0.52 -2.16 -12.22
C VAL A 131 0.11 -3.01 -11.12
N PHE A 132 -0.04 -4.32 -11.18
CA PHE A 132 0.54 -5.21 -10.17
C PHE A 132 2.06 -5.07 -10.11
N ARG A 133 2.74 -5.11 -11.25
CA ARG A 133 4.21 -5.07 -11.31
C ARG A 133 4.80 -3.71 -10.99
N THR A 134 4.13 -2.62 -11.40
CA THR A 134 4.69 -1.27 -11.28
C THR A 134 4.19 -0.49 -10.07
N VAL A 135 3.08 -0.91 -9.45
CA VAL A 135 2.49 -0.24 -8.29
C VAL A 135 2.41 -1.18 -7.08
N PHE A 136 1.71 -2.32 -7.21
CA PHE A 136 1.45 -3.17 -6.04
C PHE A 136 2.71 -3.84 -5.52
N LEU A 137 3.55 -4.40 -6.38
CA LEU A 137 4.75 -5.10 -5.93
C LEU A 137 5.75 -4.17 -5.21
N PRO A 138 6.10 -2.98 -5.73
CA PRO A 138 6.89 -2.01 -4.98
C PRO A 138 6.23 -1.60 -3.66
N PHE A 139 4.91 -1.35 -3.68
CA PHE A 139 4.17 -0.92 -2.49
C PHE A 139 4.13 -2.00 -1.40
N LEU A 140 3.97 -3.28 -1.75
CA LEU A 140 4.05 -4.39 -0.80
C LEU A 140 5.44 -4.51 -0.15
N ASN A 141 6.50 -4.25 -0.91
CA ASN A 141 7.85 -4.19 -0.35
C ASN A 141 8.01 -3.05 0.67
N ASP A 142 7.48 -1.86 0.37
CA ASP A 142 7.48 -0.71 1.29
C ASP A 142 6.70 -1.03 2.58
N ILE A 143 5.54 -1.69 2.46
CA ILE A 143 4.73 -2.14 3.60
C ILE A 143 5.52 -3.11 4.48
N GLY A 144 6.23 -4.06 3.89
CA GLY A 144 7.09 -4.99 4.63
C GLY A 144 8.14 -4.26 5.48
N LEU A 145 8.77 -3.22 4.93
CA LEU A 145 9.73 -2.39 5.67
C LEU A 145 9.05 -1.58 6.78
N MET A 146 7.89 -0.97 6.50
CA MET A 146 7.13 -0.21 7.49
C MET A 146 6.64 -1.09 8.64
N TRP A 147 6.29 -2.33 8.38
CA TRP A 147 5.91 -3.31 9.40
C TRP A 147 7.10 -3.69 10.28
N GLN A 148 8.26 -4.00 9.69
CA GLN A 148 9.49 -4.34 10.42
C GLN A 148 9.96 -3.21 11.34
N THR A 149 9.72 -1.97 10.97
CA THR A 149 10.06 -0.77 11.75
C THR A 149 8.95 -0.34 12.72
N SER A 150 7.87 -1.11 12.83
CA SER A 150 6.69 -0.81 13.67
C SER A 150 6.04 0.55 13.35
N VAL A 151 6.19 1.02 12.13
CA VAL A 151 5.55 2.27 11.65
C VAL A 151 4.07 2.07 11.41
N ILE A 152 3.69 0.87 10.92
CA ILE A 152 2.30 0.45 10.75
C ILE A 152 1.98 -0.73 11.66
N THR A 153 0.69 -0.95 11.92
CA THR A 153 0.19 -2.11 12.68
C THR A 153 -0.19 -3.25 11.74
N VAL A 154 -0.30 -4.46 12.30
CA VAL A 154 -0.83 -5.65 11.59
C VAL A 154 -2.20 -5.37 10.99
N ALA A 155 -3.05 -4.55 11.66
CA ALA A 155 -4.37 -4.22 11.15
C ALA A 155 -4.32 -3.39 9.85
N HIS A 156 -3.36 -2.47 9.71
CA HIS A 156 -3.15 -1.72 8.47
C HIS A 156 -2.73 -2.63 7.32
N GLU A 157 -1.77 -3.52 7.58
CA GLU A 157 -1.31 -4.50 6.60
C GLU A 157 -2.44 -5.44 6.16
N HIS A 158 -3.18 -6.01 7.12
CA HIS A 158 -4.31 -6.90 6.83
C HIS A 158 -5.45 -6.20 6.05
N PHE A 159 -5.76 -4.95 6.38
CA PHE A 159 -6.74 -4.19 5.62
C PHE A 159 -6.35 -4.10 4.14
N LEU A 160 -5.11 -3.73 3.88
CA LEU A 160 -4.64 -3.57 2.50
C LEU A 160 -4.50 -4.91 1.78
N SER A 161 -3.87 -5.90 2.42
CA SER A 161 -3.64 -7.22 1.80
C SER A 161 -4.96 -7.91 1.44
N ASN A 162 -6.01 -7.78 2.26
CA ASN A 162 -7.34 -8.28 1.93
C ASN A 162 -7.97 -7.56 0.73
N LEU A 163 -7.80 -6.24 0.61
CA LEU A 163 -8.30 -5.51 -0.55
C LEU A 163 -7.56 -5.89 -1.84
N LEU A 164 -6.24 -6.02 -1.79
CA LEU A 164 -5.45 -6.50 -2.92
C LEU A 164 -5.85 -7.92 -3.33
N ARG A 165 -6.01 -8.80 -2.34
CA ARG A 165 -6.48 -10.17 -2.55
C ARG A 165 -7.80 -10.21 -3.32
N GLN A 166 -8.77 -9.41 -2.92
CA GLN A 166 -10.06 -9.31 -3.61
C GLN A 166 -9.89 -8.86 -5.08
N LYS A 167 -9.01 -7.90 -5.36
CA LYS A 167 -8.75 -7.45 -6.73
C LYS A 167 -8.08 -8.53 -7.57
N ILE A 168 -7.13 -9.27 -7.02
CA ILE A 168 -6.48 -10.38 -7.74
C ILE A 168 -7.50 -11.47 -8.06
N LEU A 169 -8.30 -11.88 -7.08
CA LEU A 169 -9.35 -12.90 -7.27
C LEU A 169 -10.36 -12.50 -8.34
N TYR A 170 -10.80 -11.24 -8.32
CA TYR A 170 -11.67 -10.71 -9.37
C TYR A 170 -11.04 -10.83 -10.76
N GLN A 171 -9.75 -10.51 -10.90
CA GLN A 171 -9.06 -10.63 -12.18
C GLN A 171 -8.88 -12.10 -12.63
N ILE A 172 -8.64 -13.00 -11.68
CA ILE A 172 -8.58 -14.46 -11.95
C ILE A 172 -9.95 -14.94 -12.45
N ASP A 173 -11.03 -14.54 -11.81
CA ASP A 173 -12.39 -14.91 -12.20
C ASP A 173 -12.72 -14.48 -13.65
N GLN A 174 -12.29 -13.30 -14.05
CA GLN A 174 -12.45 -12.83 -15.44
C GLN A 174 -11.71 -13.70 -16.46
N LEU A 175 -10.66 -14.42 -16.07
CA LEU A 175 -9.89 -15.31 -16.97
C LEU A 175 -10.48 -16.73 -17.07
N HIS A 176 -11.34 -17.16 -16.15
CA HIS A 176 -11.97 -18.49 -16.17
C HIS A 176 -12.86 -18.74 -17.40
N ALA A 177 -13.30 -17.68 -18.07
CA ALA A 177 -14.08 -17.77 -19.31
C ALA A 177 -13.25 -18.27 -20.54
N ILE A 178 -11.92 -18.35 -20.39
CA ILE A 178 -11.04 -18.85 -21.45
C ILE A 178 -10.94 -20.37 -21.28
N THR A 179 -11.55 -21.12 -22.20
CA THR A 179 -11.50 -22.60 -22.20
C THR A 179 -10.06 -23.08 -22.34
N ALA A 180 -9.54 -23.72 -21.30
CA ALA A 180 -8.23 -24.33 -21.33
C ALA A 180 -8.25 -25.60 -22.22
N ASP A 181 -7.18 -25.80 -23.00
CA ASP A 181 -6.96 -27.01 -23.77
C ASP A 181 -6.82 -28.23 -22.82
N PRO A 182 -7.57 -29.34 -23.03
CA PRO A 182 -7.51 -30.53 -22.18
C PRO A 182 -6.12 -31.15 -22.04
N ASP A 183 -5.27 -31.00 -23.07
CA ASP A 183 -3.91 -31.60 -23.13
C ASP A 183 -2.84 -30.71 -22.47
N GLN A 184 -3.19 -29.56 -21.91
CA GLN A 184 -2.23 -28.67 -21.26
C GLN A 184 -1.78 -29.21 -19.91
N LYS A 185 -0.55 -28.82 -19.52
CA LYS A 185 -0.01 -29.07 -18.19
C LYS A 185 -0.88 -28.36 -17.13
N VAL A 186 -1.17 -29.09 -16.06
CA VAL A 186 -1.89 -28.57 -14.90
C VAL A 186 -0.87 -28.11 -13.85
N PHE A 187 -1.03 -26.89 -13.38
CA PHE A 187 -0.22 -26.33 -12.30
C PHE A 187 -1.02 -26.37 -11.00
N VAL A 188 -0.52 -27.09 -10.01
CA VAL A 188 -1.10 -27.12 -8.66
C VAL A 188 -0.38 -26.06 -7.82
N LEU A 189 -1.13 -25.13 -7.25
CA LEU A 189 -0.63 -23.98 -6.52
C LEU A 189 -1.05 -24.06 -5.06
N PHE A 190 -0.09 -24.10 -4.15
CA PHE A 190 -0.33 -24.16 -2.73
C PHE A 190 0.81 -23.50 -1.95
N LEU A 191 0.56 -23.16 -0.70
CA LEU A 191 1.57 -22.78 0.28
C LEU A 191 1.72 -23.90 1.30
N PRO A 192 2.95 -24.19 1.74
CA PRO A 192 3.21 -25.23 2.72
C PRO A 192 2.54 -24.91 4.06
N ASP A 193 2.50 -25.92 4.93
CA ASP A 193 1.90 -25.77 6.25
C ASP A 193 2.45 -24.56 7.02
N CYS A 194 1.57 -23.85 7.72
CA CYS A 194 1.84 -22.61 8.46
C CYS A 194 2.22 -21.38 7.59
N GLU A 195 2.27 -21.46 6.25
CA GLU A 195 2.46 -20.28 5.42
C GLU A 195 1.11 -19.70 4.95
N VAL A 196 0.92 -18.39 5.22
CA VAL A 196 -0.35 -17.68 4.97
C VAL A 196 -0.23 -16.51 3.98
N HIS A 197 0.98 -16.17 3.51
CA HIS A 197 1.22 -15.00 2.64
C HIS A 197 0.89 -15.30 1.18
N GLU A 198 -0.39 -15.43 0.85
CA GLU A 198 -0.86 -15.96 -0.44
C GLU A 198 -0.91 -14.95 -1.60
N ILE A 199 -0.68 -13.65 -1.40
CA ILE A 199 -0.78 -12.64 -2.48
C ILE A 199 0.13 -13.00 -3.66
N GLY A 200 1.36 -13.44 -3.37
CA GLY A 200 2.30 -13.89 -4.40
C GLY A 200 1.81 -15.14 -5.16
N LEU A 201 1.21 -16.09 -4.44
CA LEU A 201 0.65 -17.31 -5.02
C LEU A 201 -0.56 -17.00 -5.92
N LEU A 202 -1.47 -16.14 -5.46
CA LEU A 202 -2.62 -15.68 -6.26
C LEU A 202 -2.17 -14.95 -7.53
N TYR A 203 -1.15 -14.11 -7.43
CA TYR A 203 -0.62 -13.45 -8.61
C TYR A 203 0.06 -14.42 -9.57
N ALA A 204 0.74 -15.46 -9.07
CA ALA A 204 1.28 -16.54 -9.90
C ALA A 204 0.16 -17.29 -10.63
N GLN A 205 -0.97 -17.57 -9.96
CA GLN A 205 -2.15 -18.15 -10.61
C GLN A 205 -2.66 -17.24 -11.73
N TYR A 206 -2.82 -15.94 -11.47
CA TYR A 206 -3.26 -14.98 -12.48
C TYR A 206 -2.33 -14.99 -13.71
N GLU A 207 -1.01 -14.95 -13.51
CA GLU A 207 -0.03 -14.99 -14.60
C GLU A 207 -0.12 -16.29 -15.40
N LEU A 208 -0.21 -17.46 -14.77
CA LEU A 208 -0.35 -18.74 -15.43
C LEU A 208 -1.62 -18.81 -16.28
N MET A 209 -2.76 -18.36 -15.72
CA MET A 209 -4.03 -18.35 -16.44
C MET A 209 -4.03 -17.33 -17.60
N LEU A 210 -3.37 -16.19 -17.44
CA LEU A 210 -3.20 -15.21 -18.52
C LEU A 210 -2.41 -15.80 -19.72
N HIS A 211 -1.54 -16.79 -19.45
CA HIS A 211 -0.82 -17.54 -20.49
C HIS A 211 -1.56 -18.81 -20.96
N GLY A 212 -2.83 -18.96 -20.60
CA GLY A 212 -3.67 -20.08 -20.98
C GLY A 212 -3.38 -21.38 -20.23
N CYS A 213 -2.56 -21.36 -19.15
CA CYS A 213 -2.27 -22.56 -18.38
C CYS A 213 -3.46 -22.94 -17.49
N ARG A 214 -3.70 -24.25 -17.35
CA ARG A 214 -4.67 -24.80 -16.40
C ARG A 214 -4.09 -24.79 -14.98
N THR A 215 -4.85 -24.27 -14.01
CA THR A 215 -4.40 -24.18 -12.61
C THR A 215 -5.39 -24.86 -11.67
N ILE A 216 -4.86 -25.46 -10.59
CA ILE A 216 -5.60 -25.91 -9.43
C ILE A 216 -5.04 -25.11 -8.24
N TYR A 217 -5.87 -24.29 -7.63
CA TYR A 217 -5.45 -23.46 -6.50
C TYR A 217 -5.92 -24.09 -5.20
N LEU A 218 -4.98 -24.57 -4.39
CA LEU A 218 -5.28 -25.20 -3.08
C LEU A 218 -5.16 -24.20 -1.93
N GLY A 219 -4.46 -23.07 -2.14
CA GLY A 219 -4.40 -21.98 -1.16
C GLY A 219 -3.32 -22.14 -0.11
N GLN A 220 -3.62 -21.61 1.07
CA GLN A 220 -2.71 -21.48 2.22
C GLN A 220 -2.64 -22.76 3.06
N SER A 221 -1.49 -22.96 3.74
CA SER A 221 -1.31 -23.94 4.80
C SER A 221 -1.75 -25.35 4.41
N VAL A 222 -1.26 -25.86 3.30
CA VAL A 222 -1.55 -27.22 2.80
C VAL A 222 -0.47 -28.18 3.26
N PRO A 223 -0.79 -29.18 4.10
CA PRO A 223 0.16 -30.21 4.50
C PRO A 223 0.63 -31.04 3.28
N LEU A 224 1.94 -31.27 3.16
CA LEU A 224 2.50 -32.01 2.02
C LEU A 224 1.96 -33.42 1.91
N GLU A 225 1.62 -34.04 3.04
CA GLU A 225 1.04 -35.38 3.10
C GLU A 225 -0.31 -35.47 2.36
N SER A 226 -1.06 -34.36 2.31
CA SER A 226 -2.37 -34.32 1.60
C SER A 226 -2.26 -34.25 0.09
N LEU A 227 -1.04 -34.15 -0.44
CA LEU A 227 -0.77 -34.11 -1.88
C LEU A 227 -0.39 -35.51 -2.44
N SER A 228 -0.36 -36.53 -1.60
CA SER A 228 0.09 -37.89 -1.97
C SER A 228 -1.01 -38.78 -2.57
N ASP A 229 -2.25 -38.31 -2.58
CA ASP A 229 -3.44 -39.00 -3.12
C ASP A 229 -3.83 -38.43 -4.49
#